data_2083e523528e58f31dbf364d4bab8da5
#
_entry.id   2083e523528e58f31dbf364d4bab8da5
#
_cell.length_a   1.000
_cell.length_b   1.000
_cell.length_c   1.000
_cell.angle_alpha   90.00
_cell.angle_beta   90.00
_cell.angle_gamma   90.00
#
_symmetry.space_group_name_H-M   'P 1'
#
loop_
_entity.id
_entity.type
_entity.pdbx_description
1 polymer ?
#
loop_
_entity_poly.entity_id
_entity_poly.type
_entity_poly.pdbx_seq_one_letter_code
_entity_poly.pdbx_strand_id
1 'polypeptide(L)'
;MASVLSSSAVGEKINEWYMYIRRFSIPDAEYLRREIKEELAGLEDDQDLHLYYSLMEFRHNLMLEYLEPLESQRIEEQPRLSELLADIDKKQARLTGRLDYYFNFFRGMYELECREYLSAIQFFKKAESKLTYAKDHIEKAEFYFKMSEVYYYMKQTYVSMDYARQAYFIYKHEKKYNIRLTQCHSLFGANYLDVKQYDHAISHFQKAYTMAELEQQPQLMGRTLFNIALCHNNQNNKVEAIPHLKEAIAVFAKAQMSHSLPQPYFLLTQIYFKLENIDNAYDYHKKGISICKEIDDIIYEEKFKFLEYLYMPDPRDTLINDCLHFLESKLMYADIEELALDVAKYYYTKEEYKKASVYFLKVEEARQQIEGGVNLYEIEV
;
A
#
# COMPACT_ATOMS: atom_id res chain seq x y z
N MET A 1 4.59 -15.32 -46.76
CA MET A 1 5.88 -14.71 -46.38
C MET A 1 5.75 -14.27 -44.95
N ALA A 2 6.36 -15.00 -44.03
CA ALA A 2 6.45 -14.50 -42.64
C ALA A 2 7.29 -13.23 -42.67
N SER A 3 6.72 -12.11 -42.22
CA SER A 3 7.47 -10.88 -42.02
C SER A 3 8.61 -11.15 -41.05
N VAL A 4 9.84 -10.91 -41.44
CA VAL A 4 10.99 -10.97 -40.54
C VAL A 4 10.70 -9.97 -39.41
N LEU A 5 10.36 -10.48 -38.23
CA LEU A 5 10.18 -9.69 -37.03
C LEU A 5 11.51 -9.01 -36.72
N SER A 6 11.51 -7.67 -36.70
CA SER A 6 12.72 -6.91 -36.33
C SER A 6 12.70 -6.64 -34.82
N SER A 7 13.85 -6.70 -34.18
CA SER A 7 14.03 -6.30 -32.76
C SER A 7 13.41 -4.93 -32.44
N SER A 8 13.43 -4.00 -33.42
CA SER A 8 12.81 -2.67 -33.29
C SER A 8 11.29 -2.75 -33.14
N ALA A 9 10.61 -3.60 -33.93
CA ALA A 9 9.16 -3.74 -33.86
C ALA A 9 8.71 -4.36 -32.52
N VAL A 10 9.44 -5.36 -32.03
CA VAL A 10 9.18 -5.96 -30.71
C VAL A 10 9.46 -4.94 -29.60
N GLY A 11 10.51 -4.14 -29.72
CA GLY A 11 10.81 -3.05 -28.77
C GLY A 11 9.70 -1.99 -28.69
N GLU A 12 9.04 -1.66 -29.83
CA GLU A 12 7.87 -0.78 -29.84
C GLU A 12 6.67 -1.38 -29.12
N LYS A 13 6.40 -2.68 -29.31
CA LYS A 13 5.35 -3.40 -28.59
C LYS A 13 5.63 -3.46 -27.08
N ILE A 14 6.89 -3.62 -26.65
CA ILE A 14 7.27 -3.55 -25.23
C ILE A 14 6.97 -2.15 -24.66
N ASN A 15 7.23 -1.05 -25.42
CA ASN A 15 6.86 0.29 -24.99
C ASN A 15 5.32 0.46 -24.85
N GLU A 16 4.56 -0.11 -25.78
CA GLU A 16 3.10 -0.10 -25.71
C GLU A 16 2.58 -0.92 -24.52
N TRP A 17 3.13 -2.08 -24.28
CA TRP A 17 2.84 -2.88 -23.10
C TRP A 17 3.09 -2.10 -21.79
N TYR A 18 4.23 -1.43 -21.70
CA TYR A 18 4.52 -0.57 -20.55
C TYR A 18 3.51 0.57 -20.37
N MET A 19 3.01 1.13 -21.45
CA MET A 19 1.95 2.13 -21.39
C MET A 19 0.66 1.55 -20.77
N TYR A 20 0.26 0.33 -21.14
CA TYR A 20 -0.92 -0.31 -20.53
C TYR A 20 -0.70 -0.68 -19.06
N ILE A 21 0.50 -1.13 -18.68
CA ILE A 21 0.86 -1.34 -17.27
C ILE A 21 0.68 -0.06 -16.45
N ARG A 22 1.15 1.07 -16.94
CA ARG A 22 1.02 2.37 -16.24
C ARG A 22 -0.43 2.87 -16.14
N ARG A 23 -1.30 2.44 -17.04
CA ARG A 23 -2.73 2.76 -17.05
C ARG A 23 -3.58 1.77 -16.27
N PHE A 24 -3.00 0.72 -15.73
CA PHE A 24 -3.71 -0.38 -15.09
C PHE A 24 -4.72 -1.10 -16.01
N SER A 25 -4.45 -1.12 -17.32
CA SER A 25 -5.26 -1.85 -18.30
C SER A 25 -4.81 -3.30 -18.37
N ILE A 26 -5.29 -4.14 -17.44
CA ILE A 26 -4.87 -5.54 -17.31
C ILE A 26 -5.10 -6.34 -18.61
N PRO A 27 -6.31 -6.30 -19.23
CA PRO A 27 -6.56 -7.12 -20.44
C PRO A 27 -5.60 -6.81 -21.59
N ASP A 28 -5.34 -5.53 -21.84
CA ASP A 28 -4.45 -5.09 -22.91
C ASP A 28 -2.99 -5.43 -22.58
N ALA A 29 -2.59 -5.26 -21.32
CA ALA A 29 -1.24 -5.58 -20.87
C ALA A 29 -0.95 -7.09 -20.96
N GLU A 30 -1.89 -7.95 -20.54
CA GLU A 30 -1.77 -9.40 -20.65
C GLU A 30 -1.76 -9.90 -22.10
N TYR A 31 -2.57 -9.26 -22.97
CA TYR A 31 -2.57 -9.58 -24.40
C TYR A 31 -1.19 -9.34 -25.01
N LEU A 32 -0.63 -8.15 -24.84
CA LEU A 32 0.69 -7.81 -25.39
C LEU A 32 1.81 -8.63 -24.77
N ARG A 33 1.74 -8.92 -23.47
CA ARG A 33 2.72 -9.79 -22.80
C ARG A 33 2.87 -11.14 -23.49
N ARG A 34 1.74 -11.79 -23.81
CA ARG A 34 1.73 -13.09 -24.48
C ARG A 34 2.27 -12.98 -25.91
N GLU A 35 1.79 -12.00 -26.67
CA GLU A 35 2.23 -11.78 -28.05
C GLU A 35 3.75 -11.53 -28.12
N ILE A 36 4.29 -10.64 -27.26
CA ILE A 36 5.71 -10.32 -27.20
C ILE A 36 6.54 -11.55 -26.81
N LYS A 37 6.05 -12.36 -25.86
CA LYS A 37 6.74 -13.59 -25.43
C LYS A 37 6.91 -14.61 -26.57
N GLU A 38 5.87 -14.76 -27.39
CA GLU A 38 5.92 -15.64 -28.58
C GLU A 38 6.88 -15.10 -29.64
N GLU A 39 6.90 -13.79 -29.88
CA GLU A 39 7.79 -13.15 -30.85
C GLU A 39 9.26 -13.19 -30.44
N LEU A 40 9.55 -13.06 -29.14
CA LEU A 40 10.91 -13.15 -28.59
C LEU A 40 11.55 -14.53 -28.79
N ALA A 41 10.76 -15.58 -28.82
CA ALA A 41 11.27 -16.96 -29.10
C ALA A 41 11.97 -17.08 -30.46
N GLY A 42 11.70 -16.16 -31.38
CA GLY A 42 12.36 -16.08 -32.69
C GLY A 42 13.57 -15.14 -32.75
N LEU A 43 13.92 -14.46 -31.64
CA LEU A 43 14.96 -13.43 -31.57
C LEU A 43 15.98 -13.71 -30.44
N GLU A 44 16.40 -14.96 -30.30
CA GLU A 44 17.25 -15.43 -29.19
C GLU A 44 18.59 -14.68 -29.06
N ASP A 45 19.12 -14.11 -30.14
CA ASP A 45 20.42 -13.41 -30.16
C ASP A 45 20.36 -11.98 -29.59
N ASP A 46 19.17 -11.37 -29.47
CA ASP A 46 19.03 -9.98 -28.97
C ASP A 46 18.86 -9.95 -27.43
N GLN A 47 19.98 -10.06 -26.75
CA GLN A 47 20.01 -10.11 -25.29
C GLN A 47 19.53 -8.81 -24.61
N ASP A 48 19.67 -7.64 -25.25
CA ASP A 48 19.18 -6.36 -24.71
C ASP A 48 17.65 -6.30 -24.77
N LEU A 49 17.06 -6.83 -25.83
CA LEU A 49 15.62 -6.94 -25.98
C LEU A 49 15.03 -7.92 -24.96
N HIS A 50 15.67 -9.07 -24.73
CA HIS A 50 15.28 -10.00 -23.66
C HIS A 50 15.37 -9.39 -22.27
N LEU A 51 16.40 -8.59 -22.00
CA LEU A 51 16.54 -7.89 -20.75
C LEU A 51 15.45 -6.81 -20.57
N TYR A 52 15.11 -6.09 -21.65
CA TYR A 52 14.03 -5.14 -21.64
C TYR A 52 12.68 -5.81 -21.36
N TYR A 53 12.40 -6.94 -21.99
CA TYR A 53 11.21 -7.75 -21.69
C TYR A 53 11.16 -8.17 -20.22
N SER A 54 12.27 -8.71 -19.68
CA SER A 54 12.33 -9.14 -18.27
C SER A 54 12.04 -8.01 -17.28
N LEU A 55 12.54 -6.80 -17.54
CA LEU A 55 12.23 -5.61 -16.75
C LEU A 55 10.74 -5.23 -16.82
N MET A 56 10.12 -5.32 -17.99
CA MET A 56 8.70 -5.03 -18.15
C MET A 56 7.82 -6.13 -17.56
N GLU A 57 8.22 -7.39 -17.63
CA GLU A 57 7.54 -8.50 -16.98
C GLU A 57 7.57 -8.35 -15.45
N PHE A 58 8.71 -7.97 -14.89
CA PHE A 58 8.83 -7.64 -13.48
C PHE A 58 7.89 -6.48 -13.09
N ARG A 59 7.85 -5.40 -13.87
CA ARG A 59 6.98 -4.25 -13.63
C ARG A 59 5.49 -4.60 -13.77
N HIS A 60 5.15 -5.51 -14.70
CA HIS A 60 3.79 -6.02 -14.89
C HIS A 60 3.32 -6.79 -13.65
N ASN A 61 4.16 -7.69 -13.12
CA ASN A 61 3.84 -8.47 -11.93
C ASN A 61 3.68 -7.56 -10.69
N LEU A 62 4.51 -6.51 -10.55
CA LEU A 62 4.29 -5.48 -9.52
C LEU A 62 2.93 -4.78 -9.65
N MET A 63 2.44 -4.55 -10.87
CA MET A 63 1.10 -3.98 -11.07
C MET A 63 0.01 -4.95 -10.63
N LEU A 64 0.14 -6.23 -10.97
CA LEU A 64 -0.84 -7.25 -10.59
C LEU A 64 -0.89 -7.44 -9.06
N GLU A 65 0.25 -7.51 -8.39
CA GLU A 65 0.30 -7.61 -6.92
C GLU A 65 -0.34 -6.38 -6.23
N TYR A 66 -0.21 -5.19 -6.82
CA TYR A 66 -0.86 -3.99 -6.30
C TYR A 66 -2.39 -4.05 -6.40
N LEU A 67 -2.93 -4.58 -7.52
CA LEU A 67 -4.37 -4.61 -7.78
C LEU A 67 -5.08 -5.77 -7.07
N GLU A 68 -4.42 -6.91 -7.00
CA GLU A 68 -4.91 -8.11 -6.34
C GLU A 68 -3.76 -8.69 -5.51
N PRO A 69 -3.76 -8.50 -4.18
CA PRO A 69 -2.82 -9.21 -3.32
C PRO A 69 -3.07 -10.72 -3.43
N LEU A 70 -2.33 -11.35 -4.34
CA LEU A 70 -2.52 -12.74 -4.78
C LEU A 70 -1.82 -13.73 -3.84
N GLU A 71 -2.27 -13.89 -2.61
CA GLU A 71 -1.91 -15.11 -1.88
C GLU A 71 -2.81 -16.31 -2.27
N SER A 72 -4.03 -16.06 -2.76
CA SER A 72 -5.02 -17.12 -3.01
C SER A 72 -5.24 -17.55 -4.46
N GLN A 73 -4.66 -16.86 -5.46
CA GLN A 73 -4.86 -17.18 -6.88
C GLN A 73 -3.57 -17.15 -7.71
N ARG A 74 -2.43 -17.45 -7.12
CA ARG A 74 -1.22 -17.67 -7.95
C ARG A 74 -1.48 -18.83 -8.90
N ILE A 75 -1.62 -18.52 -10.17
CA ILE A 75 -1.45 -19.49 -11.23
C ILE A 75 -0.04 -20.04 -11.03
N GLU A 76 0.11 -21.32 -10.74
CA GLU A 76 1.39 -22.00 -10.40
C GLU A 76 2.54 -21.74 -11.38
N GLU A 77 2.26 -21.13 -12.52
CA GLU A 77 3.19 -20.87 -13.63
C GLU A 77 3.82 -19.46 -13.62
N GLN A 78 3.47 -18.56 -12.68
CA GLN A 78 4.06 -17.21 -12.67
C GLN A 78 5.31 -17.17 -11.76
N PRO A 79 6.47 -16.72 -12.29
CA PRO A 79 7.68 -16.59 -11.49
C PRO A 79 7.48 -15.54 -10.38
N ARG A 80 8.05 -15.81 -9.20
CA ARG A 80 8.01 -14.85 -8.09
C ARG A 80 8.81 -13.60 -8.45
N LEU A 81 8.38 -12.43 -7.94
CA LEU A 81 9.12 -11.18 -8.15
C LEU A 81 10.60 -11.29 -7.75
N SER A 82 10.90 -12.01 -6.66
CA SER A 82 12.27 -12.26 -6.22
C SER A 82 13.09 -13.09 -7.22
N GLU A 83 12.49 -14.03 -7.92
CA GLU A 83 13.15 -14.86 -8.95
C GLU A 83 13.45 -14.06 -10.20
N LEU A 84 12.46 -13.26 -10.66
CA LEU A 84 12.66 -12.34 -11.80
C LEU A 84 13.77 -11.34 -11.51
N LEU A 85 13.77 -10.81 -10.28
CA LEU A 85 14.78 -9.85 -9.86
C LEU A 85 16.18 -10.47 -9.83
N ALA A 86 16.32 -11.69 -9.29
CA ALA A 86 17.59 -12.40 -9.25
C ALA A 86 18.16 -12.68 -10.67
N ASP A 87 17.30 -12.91 -11.65
CA ASP A 87 17.72 -13.10 -13.04
C ASP A 87 18.16 -11.78 -13.70
N ILE A 88 17.51 -10.66 -13.37
CA ILE A 88 17.91 -9.34 -13.84
C ILE A 88 19.25 -8.93 -13.19
N ASP A 89 19.43 -9.18 -11.89
CA ASP A 89 20.66 -8.89 -11.14
C ASP A 89 21.88 -9.57 -11.75
N LYS A 90 21.76 -10.82 -12.25
CA LYS A 90 22.84 -11.52 -12.94
C LYS A 90 23.32 -10.80 -14.22
N LYS A 91 22.44 -10.00 -14.82
CA LYS A 91 22.66 -9.28 -16.08
C LYS A 91 23.02 -7.80 -15.85
N GLN A 92 23.18 -7.35 -14.61
CA GLN A 92 23.36 -5.94 -14.22
C GLN A 92 24.52 -5.25 -14.95
N ALA A 93 25.62 -5.93 -15.21
CA ALA A 93 26.78 -5.38 -15.92
C ALA A 93 26.49 -4.89 -17.36
N ARG A 94 25.35 -5.27 -17.93
CA ARG A 94 24.90 -4.85 -19.28
C ARG A 94 23.91 -3.71 -19.26
N LEU A 95 23.45 -3.28 -18.08
CA LEU A 95 22.48 -2.23 -17.95
C LEU A 95 23.11 -0.87 -18.24
N THR A 96 22.66 -0.22 -19.31
CA THR A 96 23.11 1.12 -19.70
C THR A 96 21.90 2.01 -20.06
N GLY A 97 22.06 3.31 -19.92
CA GLY A 97 21.07 4.29 -20.37
C GLY A 97 19.68 4.03 -19.79
N ARG A 98 18.70 3.80 -20.67
CA ARG A 98 17.29 3.62 -20.29
C ARG A 98 17.02 2.31 -19.53
N LEU A 99 17.73 1.22 -19.84
CA LEU A 99 17.56 -0.05 -19.14
C LEU A 99 18.06 0.04 -17.69
N ASP A 100 19.15 0.76 -17.47
CA ASP A 100 19.67 1.01 -16.13
C ASP A 100 18.75 1.95 -15.31
N TYR A 101 18.08 2.92 -15.97
CA TYR A 101 17.02 3.68 -15.33
C TYR A 101 15.88 2.77 -14.87
N TYR A 102 15.33 1.92 -15.76
CA TYR A 102 14.23 1.02 -15.43
C TYR A 102 14.59 0.03 -14.33
N PHE A 103 15.79 -0.54 -14.38
CA PHE A 103 16.25 -1.45 -13.35
C PHE A 103 16.22 -0.78 -11.97
N ASN A 104 16.84 0.40 -11.84
CA ASN A 104 16.89 1.08 -10.56
C ASN A 104 15.49 1.54 -10.12
N PHE A 105 14.66 2.02 -11.04
CA PHE A 105 13.32 2.47 -10.72
C PHE A 105 12.42 1.31 -10.25
N PHE A 106 12.41 0.19 -10.96
CA PHE A 106 11.58 -0.96 -10.60
C PHE A 106 12.11 -1.71 -9.38
N ARG A 107 13.42 -1.75 -9.19
CA ARG A 107 14.01 -2.25 -7.94
C ARG A 107 13.59 -1.38 -6.76
N GLY A 108 13.64 -0.07 -6.87
CA GLY A 108 13.15 0.84 -5.83
C GLY A 108 11.67 0.63 -5.52
N MET A 109 10.83 0.34 -6.52
CA MET A 109 9.43 0.00 -6.31
C MET A 109 9.26 -1.32 -5.53
N TYR A 110 10.04 -2.34 -5.86
CA TYR A 110 10.03 -3.62 -5.15
C TYR A 110 10.46 -3.47 -3.68
N GLU A 111 11.54 -2.75 -3.43
CA GLU A 111 12.01 -2.46 -2.06
C GLU A 111 10.95 -1.70 -1.25
N LEU A 112 10.22 -0.78 -1.91
CA LEU A 112 9.12 -0.06 -1.28
C LEU A 112 7.97 -1.00 -0.88
N GLU A 113 7.59 -1.95 -1.73
CA GLU A 113 6.56 -2.96 -1.40
C GLU A 113 7.05 -3.91 -0.27
N CYS A 114 8.35 -4.21 -0.23
CA CYS A 114 8.98 -4.95 0.86
C CYS A 114 9.14 -4.12 2.16
N ARG A 115 8.75 -2.83 2.15
CA ARG A 115 8.90 -1.87 3.25
C ARG A 115 10.36 -1.53 3.60
N GLU A 116 11.28 -1.83 2.71
CA GLU A 116 12.70 -1.49 2.81
C GLU A 116 12.94 -0.06 2.28
N TYR A 117 12.40 0.92 3.00
CA TYR A 117 12.28 2.32 2.53
C TYR A 117 13.61 2.96 2.20
N LEU A 118 14.69 2.64 2.93
CA LEU A 118 16.02 3.18 2.63
C LEU A 118 16.60 2.61 1.36
N SER A 119 16.49 1.30 1.20
CA SER A 119 16.89 0.62 -0.01
C SER A 119 16.13 1.20 -1.20
N ALA A 120 14.81 1.40 -1.04
CA ALA A 120 13.96 2.03 -2.05
C ALA A 120 14.48 3.42 -2.44
N ILE A 121 14.80 4.30 -1.47
CA ILE A 121 15.34 5.64 -1.76
C ILE A 121 16.69 5.55 -2.47
N GLN A 122 17.60 4.67 -2.06
CA GLN A 122 18.89 4.51 -2.73
C GLN A 122 18.73 4.16 -4.21
N PHE A 123 17.83 3.21 -4.52
CA PHE A 123 17.53 2.84 -5.89
C PHE A 123 16.81 3.96 -6.65
N PHE A 124 15.86 4.66 -6.03
CA PHE A 124 15.21 5.80 -6.65
C PHE A 124 16.19 6.96 -6.91
N LYS A 125 17.15 7.23 -6.04
CA LYS A 125 18.20 8.23 -6.28
C LYS A 125 19.10 7.86 -7.46
N LYS A 126 19.44 6.57 -7.61
CA LYS A 126 20.14 6.09 -8.80
C LYS A 126 19.30 6.27 -10.07
N ALA A 127 18.00 5.99 -10.01
CA ALA A 127 17.08 6.22 -11.12
C ALA A 127 16.93 7.71 -11.43
N GLU A 128 16.84 8.58 -10.41
CA GLU A 128 16.74 10.05 -10.56
C GLU A 128 17.88 10.62 -11.38
N SER A 129 19.12 10.19 -11.12
CA SER A 129 20.29 10.63 -11.90
C SER A 129 20.21 10.28 -13.40
N LYS A 130 19.36 9.35 -13.75
CA LYS A 130 19.13 8.84 -15.11
C LYS A 130 17.77 9.21 -15.69
N LEU A 131 16.98 10.00 -14.97
CA LEU A 131 15.63 10.41 -15.38
C LEU A 131 15.61 11.20 -16.71
N THR A 132 16.74 11.75 -17.14
CA THR A 132 16.90 12.37 -18.45
C THR A 132 16.72 11.40 -19.61
N TYR A 133 16.93 10.10 -19.40
CA TYR A 133 16.64 9.06 -20.39
C TYR A 133 15.14 8.75 -20.52
N ALA A 134 14.33 9.13 -19.53
CA ALA A 134 12.88 9.07 -19.58
C ALA A 134 12.36 10.23 -20.43
N LYS A 135 12.16 9.97 -21.73
CA LYS A 135 11.66 10.97 -22.68
C LYS A 135 10.17 11.31 -22.46
N ASP A 136 9.43 10.39 -21.89
CA ASP A 136 8.01 10.48 -21.63
C ASP A 136 7.75 11.21 -20.29
N HIS A 137 6.96 12.28 -20.34
CA HIS A 137 6.60 13.06 -19.15
C HIS A 137 5.76 12.24 -18.15
N ILE A 138 4.99 11.25 -18.63
CA ILE A 138 4.26 10.31 -17.75
C ILE A 138 5.23 9.47 -16.91
N GLU A 139 6.36 9.08 -17.46
CA GLU A 139 7.38 8.34 -16.72
C GLU A 139 7.97 9.17 -15.58
N LYS A 140 8.16 10.47 -15.81
CA LYS A 140 8.55 11.39 -14.73
C LYS A 140 7.47 11.49 -13.66
N ALA A 141 6.18 11.49 -14.04
CA ALA A 141 5.08 11.49 -13.09
C ALA A 141 5.05 10.20 -12.25
N GLU A 142 5.27 9.02 -12.87
CA GLU A 142 5.40 7.75 -12.15
C GLU A 142 6.54 7.80 -11.13
N PHE A 143 7.69 8.31 -11.55
CA PHE A 143 8.85 8.47 -10.67
C PHE A 143 8.52 9.39 -9.49
N TYR A 144 7.97 10.57 -9.73
CA TYR A 144 7.59 11.50 -8.66
C TYR A 144 6.53 10.91 -7.73
N PHE A 145 5.57 10.19 -8.28
CA PHE A 145 4.55 9.52 -7.47
C PHE A 145 5.18 8.48 -6.53
N LYS A 146 6.09 7.64 -7.01
CA LYS A 146 6.78 6.64 -6.19
C LYS A 146 7.73 7.27 -5.16
N MET A 147 8.40 8.36 -5.51
CA MET A 147 9.16 9.15 -4.52
C MET A 147 8.25 9.71 -3.43
N SER A 148 7.04 10.16 -3.78
CA SER A 148 6.10 10.67 -2.78
C SER A 148 5.58 9.57 -1.85
N GLU A 149 5.36 8.35 -2.34
CA GLU A 149 4.96 7.21 -1.51
C GLU A 149 6.05 6.85 -0.48
N VAL A 150 7.31 6.73 -0.91
CA VAL A 150 8.38 6.36 0.03
C VAL A 150 8.57 7.43 1.12
N TYR A 151 8.53 8.73 0.78
CA TYR A 151 8.60 9.79 1.77
C TYR A 151 7.38 9.86 2.68
N TYR A 152 6.20 9.48 2.20
CA TYR A 152 5.01 9.33 3.04
C TYR A 152 5.22 8.25 4.11
N TYR A 153 5.69 7.06 3.72
CA TYR A 153 5.97 5.99 4.69
C TYR A 153 7.09 6.34 5.68
N MET A 154 8.04 7.16 5.27
CA MET A 154 9.08 7.70 6.15
C MET A 154 8.61 8.90 7.00
N LYS A 155 7.31 9.22 7.00
CA LYS A 155 6.73 10.36 7.74
C LYS A 155 7.31 11.73 7.37
N GLN A 156 7.93 11.84 6.20
CA GLN A 156 8.44 13.11 5.67
C GLN A 156 7.36 13.81 4.84
N THR A 157 6.29 14.23 5.51
CA THR A 157 5.05 14.74 4.89
C THR A 157 5.29 15.87 3.88
N TYR A 158 6.15 16.85 4.19
CA TYR A 158 6.39 17.98 3.29
C TYR A 158 7.06 17.55 1.97
N VAL A 159 8.05 16.65 2.05
CA VAL A 159 8.75 16.13 0.87
C VAL A 159 7.80 15.25 0.06
N SER A 160 7.04 14.38 0.72
CA SER A 160 5.99 13.57 0.10
C SER A 160 4.99 14.43 -0.67
N MET A 161 4.47 15.48 -0.04
CA MET A 161 3.51 16.42 -0.66
C MET A 161 4.08 17.14 -1.88
N ASP A 162 5.36 17.50 -1.87
CA ASP A 162 6.00 18.17 -3.00
C ASP A 162 6.11 17.25 -4.21
N TYR A 163 6.64 16.04 -4.02
CA TYR A 163 6.70 15.03 -5.08
C TYR A 163 5.29 14.64 -5.59
N ALA A 164 4.32 14.44 -4.68
CA ALA A 164 2.93 14.14 -5.06
C ALA A 164 2.32 15.26 -5.92
N ARG A 165 2.63 16.53 -5.61
CA ARG A 165 2.16 17.69 -6.38
C ARG A 165 2.76 17.69 -7.79
N GLN A 166 4.06 17.38 -7.93
CA GLN A 166 4.71 17.29 -9.24
C GLN A 166 4.06 16.19 -10.11
N ALA A 167 3.81 15.00 -9.54
CA ALA A 167 3.10 13.93 -10.24
C ALA A 167 1.68 14.34 -10.64
N TYR A 168 0.91 14.91 -9.71
CA TYR A 168 -0.45 15.38 -9.93
C TYR A 168 -0.54 16.40 -11.08
N PHE A 169 0.39 17.37 -11.14
CA PHE A 169 0.38 18.38 -12.21
C PHE A 169 0.57 17.79 -13.60
N ILE A 170 1.27 16.69 -13.73
CA ILE A 170 1.42 16.00 -15.00
C ILE A 170 0.15 15.20 -15.30
N TYR A 171 -0.29 14.34 -14.37
CA TYR A 171 -1.44 13.45 -14.60
C TYR A 171 -2.75 14.18 -14.85
N LYS A 172 -2.98 15.37 -14.25
CA LYS A 172 -4.24 16.11 -14.43
C LYS A 172 -4.51 16.57 -15.87
N HIS A 173 -3.48 16.60 -16.71
CA HIS A 173 -3.60 16.93 -18.13
C HIS A 173 -3.75 15.71 -19.04
N GLU A 174 -3.74 14.50 -18.45
CA GLU A 174 -3.68 13.21 -19.13
C GLU A 174 -4.93 12.36 -18.87
N LYS A 175 -5.93 12.47 -19.74
CA LYS A 175 -7.25 11.83 -19.58
C LYS A 175 -7.25 10.31 -19.35
N LYS A 176 -6.16 9.61 -19.69
CA LYS A 176 -6.05 8.15 -19.56
C LYS A 176 -5.40 7.70 -18.25
N TYR A 177 -5.12 8.63 -17.31
CA TYR A 177 -4.43 8.36 -16.04
C TYR A 177 -5.27 8.76 -14.83
N ASN A 178 -6.61 8.62 -14.94
CA ASN A 178 -7.54 8.93 -13.84
C ASN A 178 -7.27 8.12 -12.58
N ILE A 179 -6.88 6.84 -12.71
CA ILE A 179 -6.49 6.00 -11.57
C ILE A 179 -5.29 6.63 -10.84
N ARG A 180 -4.31 7.14 -11.57
CA ARG A 180 -3.16 7.83 -10.98
C ARG A 180 -3.54 9.14 -10.29
N LEU A 181 -4.47 9.90 -10.85
CA LEU A 181 -5.04 11.08 -10.18
C LEU A 181 -5.77 10.72 -8.89
N THR A 182 -6.54 9.63 -8.90
CA THR A 182 -7.19 9.08 -7.70
C THR A 182 -6.16 8.75 -6.63
N GLN A 183 -5.07 8.07 -7.01
CA GLN A 183 -3.97 7.75 -6.09
C GLN A 183 -3.26 9.00 -5.55
N CYS A 184 -3.05 10.03 -6.37
CA CYS A 184 -2.50 11.32 -5.91
C CYS A 184 -3.41 11.97 -4.86
N HIS A 185 -4.73 11.99 -5.10
CA HIS A 185 -5.67 12.51 -4.11
C HIS A 185 -5.68 11.68 -2.83
N SER A 186 -5.62 10.35 -2.92
CA SER A 186 -5.50 9.47 -1.75
C SER A 186 -4.24 9.77 -0.94
N LEU A 187 -3.12 9.99 -1.62
CA LEU A 187 -1.84 10.30 -0.97
C LEU A 187 -1.84 11.71 -0.34
N PHE A 188 -2.44 12.71 -0.98
CA PHE A 188 -2.66 14.02 -0.36
C PHE A 188 -3.50 13.89 0.90
N GLY A 189 -4.62 13.14 0.83
CA GLY A 189 -5.48 12.88 1.99
C GLY A 189 -4.72 12.20 3.12
N ALA A 190 -3.89 11.19 2.83
CA ALA A 190 -3.08 10.48 3.81
C ALA A 190 -2.03 11.40 4.48
N ASN A 191 -1.34 12.24 3.70
CA ASN A 191 -0.42 13.23 4.26
C ASN A 191 -1.13 14.26 5.17
N TYR A 192 -2.32 14.74 4.79
CA TYR A 192 -3.11 15.64 5.64
C TYR A 192 -3.62 14.95 6.90
N LEU A 193 -3.97 13.66 6.82
CA LEU A 193 -4.36 12.85 7.98
C LEU A 193 -3.20 12.72 8.98
N ASP A 194 -1.97 12.44 8.51
CA ASP A 194 -0.78 12.33 9.35
C ASP A 194 -0.49 13.63 10.13
N VAL A 195 -0.71 14.79 9.51
CA VAL A 195 -0.56 16.10 10.20
C VAL A 195 -1.85 16.57 10.88
N LYS A 196 -2.83 15.70 11.04
CA LYS A 196 -4.11 15.92 11.74
C LYS A 196 -4.98 17.05 11.14
N GLN A 197 -4.79 17.36 9.85
CA GLN A 197 -5.63 18.30 9.11
C GLN A 197 -6.80 17.53 8.47
N TYR A 198 -7.69 17.02 9.29
CA TYR A 198 -8.73 16.05 8.91
C TYR A 198 -9.70 16.56 7.84
N ASP A 199 -10.10 17.85 7.89
CA ASP A 199 -11.03 18.40 6.89
C ASP A 199 -10.41 18.45 5.49
N HIS A 200 -9.12 18.80 5.40
CA HIS A 200 -8.36 18.72 4.15
C HIS A 200 -8.21 17.27 3.69
N ALA A 201 -7.91 16.34 4.61
CA ALA A 201 -7.82 14.92 4.33
C ALA A 201 -9.13 14.39 3.74
N ILE A 202 -10.27 14.64 4.41
CA ILE A 202 -11.62 14.23 3.97
C ILE A 202 -11.91 14.80 2.57
N SER A 203 -11.64 16.09 2.32
CA SER A 203 -11.86 16.70 1.02
C SER A 203 -11.09 15.98 -0.10
N HIS A 204 -9.84 15.59 0.15
CA HIS A 204 -9.04 14.86 -0.82
C HIS A 204 -9.53 13.42 -1.00
N PHE A 205 -9.88 12.73 0.08
CA PHE A 205 -10.43 11.37 0.00
C PHE A 205 -11.79 11.34 -0.71
N GLN A 206 -12.66 12.33 -0.51
CA GLN A 206 -13.93 12.43 -1.24
C GLN A 206 -13.72 12.56 -2.76
N LYS A 207 -12.73 13.39 -3.18
CA LYS A 207 -12.36 13.49 -4.60
C LYS A 207 -11.83 12.15 -5.13
N ALA A 208 -10.97 11.47 -4.35
CA ALA A 208 -10.45 10.16 -4.71
C ALA A 208 -11.59 9.12 -4.83
N TYR A 209 -12.57 9.13 -3.89
CA TYR A 209 -13.72 8.24 -3.94
C TYR A 209 -14.56 8.44 -5.21
N THR A 210 -14.93 9.69 -5.52
CA THR A 210 -15.72 10.01 -6.73
C THR A 210 -15.00 9.56 -8.00
N MET A 211 -13.69 9.77 -8.08
CA MET A 211 -12.92 9.32 -9.24
C MET A 211 -12.81 7.79 -9.32
N ALA A 212 -12.60 7.12 -8.17
CA ALA A 212 -12.55 5.67 -8.10
C ALA A 212 -13.89 5.01 -8.49
N GLU A 213 -15.00 5.64 -8.12
CA GLU A 213 -16.35 5.20 -8.49
C GLU A 213 -16.57 5.32 -10.00
N LEU A 214 -16.20 6.43 -10.62
CA LEU A 214 -16.29 6.62 -12.07
C LEU A 214 -15.43 5.60 -12.85
N GLU A 215 -14.27 5.26 -12.34
CA GLU A 215 -13.36 4.27 -12.94
C GLU A 215 -13.68 2.82 -12.51
N GLN A 216 -14.74 2.61 -11.72
CA GLN A 216 -15.16 1.30 -11.20
C GLN A 216 -14.03 0.51 -10.51
N GLN A 217 -13.26 1.20 -9.66
CA GLN A 217 -12.12 0.65 -8.93
C GLN A 217 -12.49 0.35 -7.46
N PRO A 218 -13.04 -0.84 -7.14
CA PRO A 218 -13.56 -1.14 -5.81
C PRO A 218 -12.47 -1.09 -4.72
N GLN A 219 -11.24 -1.45 -5.05
CA GLN A 219 -10.12 -1.37 -4.12
C GLN A 219 -9.90 0.08 -3.66
N LEU A 220 -9.83 1.03 -4.61
CA LEU A 220 -9.65 2.44 -4.28
C LEU A 220 -10.87 3.03 -3.58
N MET A 221 -12.08 2.65 -3.98
CA MET A 221 -13.33 3.06 -3.32
C MET A 221 -13.33 2.65 -1.85
N GLY A 222 -13.13 1.36 -1.57
CA GLY A 222 -13.16 0.85 -0.20
C GLY A 222 -12.06 1.45 0.68
N ARG A 223 -10.84 1.59 0.16
CA ARG A 223 -9.72 2.23 0.89
C ARG A 223 -9.97 3.71 1.19
N THR A 224 -10.55 4.45 0.26
CA THR A 224 -10.88 5.87 0.50
C THR A 224 -12.01 6.04 1.51
N LEU A 225 -13.04 5.21 1.47
CA LEU A 225 -14.10 5.18 2.48
C LEU A 225 -13.56 4.86 3.87
N PHE A 226 -12.68 3.87 3.99
CA PHE A 226 -11.99 3.56 5.23
C PHE A 226 -11.20 4.76 5.75
N ASN A 227 -10.44 5.46 4.90
CA ASN A 227 -9.66 6.61 5.29
C ASN A 227 -10.53 7.81 5.72
N ILE A 228 -11.69 8.02 5.09
CA ILE A 228 -12.68 9.02 5.54
C ILE A 228 -13.18 8.67 6.94
N ALA A 229 -13.54 7.40 7.17
CA ALA A 229 -13.96 6.92 8.47
C ALA A 229 -12.88 7.10 9.54
N LEU A 230 -11.61 6.84 9.19
CA LEU A 230 -10.47 7.04 10.07
C LEU A 230 -10.31 8.53 10.44
N CYS A 231 -10.49 9.45 9.49
CA CYS A 231 -10.50 10.89 9.78
C CYS A 231 -11.59 11.25 10.79
N HIS A 232 -12.82 10.80 10.58
CA HIS A 232 -13.92 11.05 11.51
C HIS A 232 -13.67 10.44 12.89
N ASN A 233 -13.16 9.20 12.96
CA ASN A 233 -12.81 8.55 14.21
C ASN A 233 -11.73 9.37 14.97
N ASN A 234 -10.70 9.86 14.28
CA ASN A 234 -9.63 10.67 14.87
C ASN A 234 -10.09 12.06 15.31
N GLN A 235 -11.13 12.62 14.68
CA GLN A 235 -11.84 13.81 15.15
C GLN A 235 -12.79 13.54 16.34
N ASN A 236 -12.82 12.30 16.84
CA ASN A 236 -13.78 11.82 17.85
C ASN A 236 -15.26 11.80 17.37
N ASN A 237 -15.49 11.91 16.08
CA ASN A 237 -16.81 11.82 15.45
C ASN A 237 -17.15 10.37 15.09
N LYS A 238 -17.19 9.48 16.11
CA LYS A 238 -17.35 8.04 15.93
C LYS A 238 -18.63 7.65 15.17
N VAL A 239 -19.72 8.38 15.39
CA VAL A 239 -21.01 8.12 14.75
C VAL A 239 -20.91 8.34 13.23
N GLU A 240 -20.20 9.38 12.80
CA GLU A 240 -19.98 9.70 11.40
C GLU A 240 -19.02 8.69 10.69
N ALA A 241 -18.13 8.05 11.45
CA ALA A 241 -17.24 7.02 10.90
C ALA A 241 -17.99 5.73 10.49
N ILE A 242 -19.06 5.37 11.22
CA ILE A 242 -19.79 4.10 11.04
C ILE A 242 -20.33 3.88 9.64
N PRO A 243 -21.07 4.82 9.00
CA PRO A 243 -21.61 4.61 7.66
C PRO A 243 -20.52 4.38 6.62
N HIS A 244 -19.41 5.10 6.69
CA HIS A 244 -18.29 4.94 5.76
C HIS A 244 -17.60 3.57 5.92
N LEU A 245 -17.45 3.07 7.15
CA LEU A 245 -16.91 1.72 7.39
C LEU A 245 -17.85 0.63 6.84
N LYS A 246 -19.16 0.77 7.06
CA LYS A 246 -20.14 -0.19 6.53
C LYS A 246 -20.14 -0.20 5.00
N GLU A 247 -20.01 0.95 4.38
CA GLU A 247 -19.94 1.08 2.93
C GLU A 247 -18.62 0.48 2.40
N ALA A 248 -17.47 0.74 3.05
CA ALA A 248 -16.19 0.12 2.70
C ALA A 248 -16.27 -1.41 2.74
N ILE A 249 -16.86 -1.98 3.82
CA ILE A 249 -17.09 -3.42 3.96
C ILE A 249 -17.96 -3.95 2.81
N ALA A 250 -19.06 -3.25 2.47
CA ALA A 250 -19.96 -3.66 1.40
C ALA A 250 -19.27 -3.64 0.03
N VAL A 251 -18.43 -2.63 -0.25
CA VAL A 251 -17.64 -2.53 -1.48
C VAL A 251 -16.65 -3.68 -1.59
N PHE A 252 -15.87 -3.95 -0.55
CA PHE A 252 -14.89 -5.04 -0.54
C PHE A 252 -15.56 -6.42 -0.64
N ALA A 253 -16.64 -6.65 0.10
CA ALA A 253 -17.37 -7.92 0.05
C ALA A 253 -17.98 -8.18 -1.34
N LYS A 254 -18.59 -7.17 -1.97
CA LYS A 254 -19.13 -7.28 -3.33
C LYS A 254 -18.05 -7.59 -4.37
N ALA A 255 -16.86 -7.04 -4.19
CA ALA A 255 -15.71 -7.26 -5.06
C ALA A 255 -14.90 -8.54 -4.70
N GLN A 256 -15.33 -9.32 -3.71
CA GLN A 256 -14.65 -10.54 -3.23
C GLN A 256 -13.21 -10.27 -2.74
N MET A 257 -12.96 -9.11 -2.18
CA MET A 257 -11.64 -8.66 -1.67
C MET A 257 -11.50 -9.02 -0.19
N SER A 258 -11.46 -10.30 0.15
CA SER A 258 -11.48 -10.79 1.54
C SER A 258 -10.33 -10.25 2.38
N HIS A 259 -9.12 -10.11 1.80
CA HIS A 259 -7.94 -9.56 2.49
C HIS A 259 -8.07 -8.06 2.87
N SER A 260 -9.01 -7.34 2.28
CA SER A 260 -9.26 -5.93 2.61
C SER A 260 -10.33 -5.73 3.70
N LEU A 261 -10.98 -6.79 4.15
CA LEU A 261 -12.08 -6.73 5.11
C LEU A 261 -11.66 -6.65 6.59
N PRO A 262 -10.56 -7.27 7.06
CA PRO A 262 -10.21 -7.26 8.47
C PRO A 262 -10.08 -5.85 9.07
N GLN A 263 -9.42 -4.96 8.36
CA GLN A 263 -9.17 -3.60 8.82
C GLN A 263 -10.44 -2.78 9.10
N PRO A 264 -11.41 -2.64 8.17
CA PRO A 264 -12.65 -1.91 8.45
C PRO A 264 -13.56 -2.63 9.45
N TYR A 265 -13.56 -3.97 9.50
CA TYR A 265 -14.28 -4.70 10.56
C TYR A 265 -13.68 -4.41 11.94
N PHE A 266 -12.35 -4.40 12.06
CA PHE A 266 -11.67 -4.11 13.31
C PHE A 266 -12.02 -2.72 13.84
N LEU A 267 -11.86 -1.67 13.00
CA LEU A 267 -12.15 -0.30 13.40
C LEU A 267 -13.64 -0.12 13.77
N LEU A 268 -14.54 -0.75 13.01
CA LEU A 268 -15.98 -0.69 13.30
C LEU A 268 -16.32 -1.38 14.64
N THR A 269 -15.72 -2.53 14.93
CA THR A 269 -15.84 -3.22 16.21
C THR A 269 -15.34 -2.36 17.36
N GLN A 270 -14.15 -1.77 17.22
CA GLN A 270 -13.55 -0.88 18.21
C GLN A 270 -14.44 0.35 18.48
N ILE A 271 -14.99 0.96 17.43
CA ILE A 271 -15.93 2.09 17.56
C ILE A 271 -17.17 1.68 18.34
N TYR A 272 -17.79 0.54 18.05
CA TYR A 272 -18.98 0.08 18.75
C TYR A 272 -18.71 -0.22 20.22
N PHE A 273 -17.57 -0.82 20.55
CA PHE A 273 -17.17 -1.00 21.96
C PHE A 273 -17.01 0.37 22.66
N LYS A 274 -16.34 1.34 22.02
CA LYS A 274 -16.17 2.69 22.57
C LYS A 274 -17.47 3.50 22.70
N LEU A 275 -18.52 3.12 21.98
CA LEU A 275 -19.88 3.67 22.08
C LEU A 275 -20.79 2.87 23.01
N GLU A 276 -20.24 1.85 23.69
CA GLU A 276 -20.99 0.94 24.58
C GLU A 276 -22.16 0.19 23.89
N ASN A 277 -22.09 0.08 22.56
CA ASN A 277 -23.06 -0.65 21.77
C ASN A 277 -22.58 -2.10 21.61
N ILE A 278 -22.74 -2.85 22.68
CA ILE A 278 -22.15 -4.19 22.87
C ILE A 278 -22.65 -5.21 21.83
N ASP A 279 -23.95 -5.19 21.52
CA ASP A 279 -24.53 -6.15 20.57
C ASP A 279 -23.91 -6.01 19.16
N ASN A 280 -23.81 -4.79 18.64
CA ASN A 280 -23.18 -4.54 17.36
C ASN A 280 -21.66 -4.81 17.42
N ALA A 281 -20.99 -4.48 18.54
CA ALA A 281 -19.58 -4.77 18.70
C ALA A 281 -19.28 -6.26 18.54
N TYR A 282 -20.03 -7.13 19.23
CA TYR A 282 -19.85 -8.58 19.12
C TYR A 282 -20.26 -9.14 17.74
N ASP A 283 -21.29 -8.60 17.09
CA ASP A 283 -21.68 -9.04 15.73
C ASP A 283 -20.54 -8.79 14.73
N TYR A 284 -19.97 -7.58 14.73
CA TYR A 284 -18.87 -7.22 13.82
C TYR A 284 -17.55 -7.89 14.21
N HIS A 285 -17.29 -8.08 15.50
CA HIS A 285 -16.16 -8.85 16.02
C HIS A 285 -16.16 -10.29 15.48
N LYS A 286 -17.30 -10.98 15.61
CA LYS A 286 -17.47 -12.36 15.13
C LYS A 286 -17.25 -12.47 13.61
N LYS A 287 -17.79 -11.52 12.84
CA LYS A 287 -17.59 -11.45 11.39
C LYS A 287 -16.12 -11.23 11.05
N GLY A 288 -15.45 -10.30 11.74
CA GLY A 288 -14.04 -10.01 11.52
C GLY A 288 -13.14 -11.21 11.81
N ILE A 289 -13.31 -11.87 12.93
CA ILE A 289 -12.53 -13.10 13.28
C ILE A 289 -12.79 -14.21 12.26
N SER A 290 -14.04 -14.39 11.81
CA SER A 290 -14.35 -15.42 10.81
C SER A 290 -13.58 -15.21 9.51
N ILE A 291 -13.49 -13.97 9.06
CA ILE A 291 -12.74 -13.61 7.85
C ILE A 291 -11.24 -13.79 8.07
N CYS A 292 -10.69 -13.34 9.21
CA CYS A 292 -9.26 -13.52 9.51
C CYS A 292 -8.85 -14.99 9.44
N LYS A 293 -9.70 -15.91 9.97
CA LYS A 293 -9.45 -17.35 9.90
C LYS A 293 -9.58 -17.92 8.48
N GLU A 294 -10.47 -17.38 7.66
CA GLU A 294 -10.65 -17.81 6.28
C GLU A 294 -9.42 -17.46 5.41
N ILE A 295 -8.76 -16.31 5.69
CA ILE A 295 -7.63 -15.80 4.91
C ILE A 295 -6.27 -15.98 5.63
N ASP A 296 -6.22 -16.69 6.76
CA ASP A 296 -5.02 -16.89 7.59
C ASP A 296 -4.35 -15.60 8.07
N ASP A 297 -5.14 -14.52 8.32
CA ASP A 297 -4.63 -13.26 8.87
C ASP A 297 -4.49 -13.34 10.40
N ILE A 298 -3.37 -13.90 10.84
CA ILE A 298 -3.05 -14.06 12.27
C ILE A 298 -2.89 -12.71 12.99
N ILE A 299 -2.50 -11.65 12.30
CA ILE A 299 -2.27 -10.33 12.89
C ILE A 299 -3.61 -9.71 13.31
N TYR A 300 -4.56 -9.62 12.38
CA TYR A 300 -5.87 -9.10 12.71
C TYR A 300 -6.65 -10.04 13.62
N GLU A 301 -6.45 -11.36 13.55
CA GLU A 301 -7.04 -12.29 14.52
C GLU A 301 -6.60 -11.95 15.95
N GLU A 302 -5.31 -11.70 16.20
CA GLU A 302 -4.81 -11.29 17.52
C GLU A 302 -5.32 -9.89 17.92
N LYS A 303 -5.42 -8.95 16.99
CA LYS A 303 -6.02 -7.63 17.25
C LYS A 303 -7.51 -7.72 17.64
N PHE A 304 -8.28 -8.61 17.04
CA PHE A 304 -9.68 -8.86 17.45
C PHE A 304 -9.75 -9.51 18.85
N LYS A 305 -8.89 -10.49 19.16
CA LYS A 305 -8.79 -11.07 20.52
C LYS A 305 -8.45 -9.99 21.55
N PHE A 306 -7.54 -9.09 21.23
CA PHE A 306 -7.22 -7.94 22.08
C PHE A 306 -8.46 -7.10 22.42
N LEU A 307 -9.32 -6.77 21.44
CA LEU A 307 -10.56 -6.02 21.71
C LEU A 307 -11.49 -6.80 22.65
N GLU A 308 -11.61 -8.13 22.45
CA GLU A 308 -12.39 -8.99 23.34
C GLU A 308 -11.85 -8.90 24.76
N TYR A 309 -10.53 -9.03 24.95
CA TYR A 309 -9.92 -9.01 26.29
C TYR A 309 -10.00 -7.65 26.99
N LEU A 310 -10.00 -6.57 26.24
CA LEU A 310 -10.09 -5.21 26.78
C LEU A 310 -11.53 -4.83 27.19
N TYR A 311 -12.52 -5.16 26.37
CA TYR A 311 -13.90 -4.68 26.54
C TYR A 311 -14.84 -5.73 27.17
N MET A 312 -14.31 -6.87 27.62
CA MET A 312 -15.06 -7.79 28.46
C MET A 312 -15.38 -7.16 29.84
N PRO A 313 -16.39 -7.68 30.56
CA PRO A 313 -16.75 -7.17 31.90
C PRO A 313 -15.56 -7.07 32.87
N ASP A 314 -14.63 -8.04 32.78
CA ASP A 314 -13.38 -8.06 33.54
C ASP A 314 -12.20 -8.12 32.55
N PRO A 315 -11.52 -7.00 32.27
CA PRO A 315 -10.37 -6.95 31.37
C PRO A 315 -9.28 -7.93 31.79
N ARG A 316 -8.75 -8.68 30.81
CA ARG A 316 -7.75 -9.72 31.05
C ARG A 316 -6.35 -9.19 30.75
N ASP A 317 -5.75 -8.46 31.70
CA ASP A 317 -4.45 -7.79 31.54
C ASP A 317 -3.34 -8.70 31.04
N THR A 318 -3.29 -9.96 31.48
CA THR A 318 -2.29 -10.93 31.00
C THR A 318 -2.44 -11.19 29.50
N LEU A 319 -3.66 -11.48 29.03
CA LEU A 319 -3.93 -11.76 27.62
C LEU A 319 -3.77 -10.51 26.75
N ILE A 320 -4.12 -9.33 27.28
CA ILE A 320 -3.84 -8.06 26.61
C ILE A 320 -2.33 -7.90 26.38
N ASN A 321 -1.52 -8.16 27.42
CA ASN A 321 -0.07 -8.08 27.29
C ASN A 321 0.50 -9.15 26.32
N ASP A 322 -0.04 -10.37 26.33
CA ASP A 322 0.37 -11.41 25.38
C ASP A 322 0.13 -10.98 23.92
N CYS A 323 -1.04 -10.35 23.62
CA CYS A 323 -1.30 -9.77 22.30
C CYS A 323 -0.30 -8.66 21.94
N LEU A 324 0.02 -7.74 22.88
CA LEU A 324 1.00 -6.69 22.64
C LEU A 324 2.40 -7.25 22.37
N HIS A 325 2.83 -8.28 23.13
CA HIS A 325 4.09 -8.98 22.90
C HIS A 325 4.11 -9.72 21.56
N PHE A 326 2.98 -10.30 21.14
CA PHE A 326 2.88 -10.88 19.81
C PHE A 326 3.13 -9.83 18.73
N LEU A 327 2.50 -8.65 18.81
CA LEU A 327 2.72 -7.55 17.86
C LEU A 327 4.16 -7.02 17.90
N GLU A 328 4.78 -6.98 19.08
CA GLU A 328 6.19 -6.63 19.25
C GLU A 328 7.12 -7.62 18.53
N SER A 329 6.84 -8.92 18.62
CA SER A 329 7.58 -9.96 17.89
C SER A 329 7.49 -9.81 16.37
N LYS A 330 6.48 -9.09 15.89
CA LYS A 330 6.25 -8.74 14.47
C LYS A 330 6.72 -7.31 14.12
N LEU A 331 7.37 -6.61 15.05
CA LEU A 331 7.84 -5.24 14.90
C LEU A 331 6.73 -4.22 14.54
N MET A 332 5.49 -4.48 15.00
CA MET A 332 4.31 -3.68 14.69
C MET A 332 4.10 -2.56 15.71
N TYR A 333 5.10 -1.71 15.89
CA TYR A 333 5.11 -0.67 16.92
C TYR A 333 4.01 0.37 16.76
N ALA A 334 3.58 0.69 15.55
CA ALA A 334 2.45 1.59 15.32
C ALA A 334 1.13 1.03 15.85
N ASP A 335 0.89 -0.28 15.68
CA ASP A 335 -0.27 -0.96 16.25
C ASP A 335 -0.18 -1.03 17.78
N ILE A 336 1.02 -1.29 18.33
CA ILE A 336 1.25 -1.28 19.79
C ILE A 336 0.94 0.10 20.36
N GLU A 337 1.42 1.18 19.74
CA GLU A 337 1.12 2.56 20.16
C GLU A 337 -0.39 2.79 20.25
N GLU A 338 -1.13 2.45 19.19
CA GLU A 338 -2.58 2.64 19.14
C GLU A 338 -3.31 1.81 20.20
N LEU A 339 -3.04 0.51 20.27
CA LEU A 339 -3.74 -0.41 21.15
C LEU A 339 -3.39 -0.18 22.64
N ALA A 340 -2.13 0.08 22.96
CA ALA A 340 -1.73 0.41 24.34
C ALA A 340 -2.35 1.75 24.78
N LEU A 341 -2.50 2.72 23.88
CA LEU A 341 -3.20 3.97 24.16
C LEU A 341 -4.68 3.73 24.49
N ASP A 342 -5.32 2.79 23.82
CA ASP A 342 -6.72 2.42 24.10
C ASP A 342 -6.85 1.82 25.50
N VAL A 343 -5.95 0.90 25.89
CA VAL A 343 -5.94 0.32 27.24
C VAL A 343 -5.68 1.41 28.29
N ALA A 344 -4.71 2.29 28.05
CA ALA A 344 -4.39 3.37 28.96
C ALA A 344 -5.60 4.29 29.20
N LYS A 345 -6.29 4.67 28.12
CA LYS A 345 -7.52 5.47 28.20
C LYS A 345 -8.65 4.74 28.90
N TYR A 346 -8.84 3.45 28.62
CA TYR A 346 -9.85 2.62 29.29
C TYR A 346 -9.64 2.63 30.81
N TYR A 347 -8.44 2.31 31.31
CA TYR A 347 -8.15 2.33 32.73
C TYR A 347 -8.18 3.73 33.33
N TYR A 348 -7.79 4.75 32.57
CA TYR A 348 -7.89 6.13 33.04
C TYR A 348 -9.35 6.54 33.29
N THR A 349 -10.29 6.17 32.41
CA THR A 349 -11.73 6.44 32.60
C THR A 349 -12.35 5.64 33.75
N LYS A 350 -11.74 4.52 34.13
CA LYS A 350 -12.13 3.71 35.31
C LYS A 350 -11.44 4.16 36.61
N GLU A 351 -10.66 5.26 36.56
CA GLU A 351 -9.87 5.79 37.69
C GLU A 351 -8.78 4.83 38.19
N GLU A 352 -8.43 3.80 37.40
CA GLU A 352 -7.33 2.88 37.68
C GLU A 352 -5.99 3.45 37.19
N TYR A 353 -5.59 4.59 37.72
CA TYR A 353 -4.46 5.38 37.22
C TYR A 353 -3.12 4.64 37.22
N LYS A 354 -2.92 3.73 38.16
CA LYS A 354 -1.69 2.91 38.22
C LYS A 354 -1.58 1.98 37.02
N LYS A 355 -2.68 1.36 36.61
CA LYS A 355 -2.70 0.54 35.40
C LYS A 355 -2.59 1.40 34.14
N ALA A 356 -3.32 2.51 34.10
CA ALA A 356 -3.24 3.43 32.98
C ALA A 356 -1.80 3.90 32.72
N SER A 357 -1.05 4.23 33.80
CA SER A 357 0.35 4.69 33.66
C SER A 357 1.28 3.63 33.04
N VAL A 358 1.07 2.35 33.33
CA VAL A 358 1.86 1.25 32.73
C VAL A 358 1.67 1.23 31.21
N TYR A 359 0.43 1.36 30.74
CA TYR A 359 0.16 1.34 29.30
C TYR A 359 0.55 2.66 28.60
N PHE A 360 0.52 3.81 29.29
CA PHE A 360 1.12 5.03 28.75
C PHE A 360 2.63 4.92 28.55
N LEU A 361 3.35 4.21 29.43
CA LEU A 361 4.76 3.92 29.22
C LEU A 361 4.99 3.03 27.99
N LYS A 362 4.13 2.01 27.77
CA LYS A 362 4.20 1.19 26.53
C LYS A 362 3.96 2.00 25.25
N VAL A 363 3.06 3.00 25.31
CA VAL A 363 2.87 3.94 24.18
C VAL A 363 4.16 4.70 23.89
N GLU A 364 4.84 5.19 24.93
CA GLU A 364 6.09 5.94 24.78
C GLU A 364 7.22 5.07 24.25
N GLU A 365 7.35 3.84 24.77
CA GLU A 365 8.31 2.85 24.28
C GLU A 365 8.10 2.53 22.78
N ALA A 366 6.84 2.32 22.37
CA ALA A 366 6.49 2.07 20.97
C ALA A 366 6.84 3.28 20.06
N ARG A 367 6.59 4.51 20.53
CA ARG A 367 6.99 5.72 19.80
C ARG A 367 8.49 5.84 19.62
N GLN A 368 9.26 5.56 20.66
CA GLN A 368 10.72 5.56 20.58
C GLN A 368 11.24 4.55 19.57
N GLN A 369 10.60 3.38 19.45
CA GLN A 369 10.95 2.39 18.43
C GLN A 369 10.62 2.89 17.01
N ILE A 370 9.47 3.55 16.84
CA ILE A 370 9.08 4.15 15.55
C ILE A 370 10.06 5.27 15.17
N GLU A 371 10.37 6.19 16.09
CA GLU A 371 11.29 7.30 15.87
C GLU A 371 12.75 6.82 15.71
N GLY A 372 13.17 5.82 16.48
CA GLY A 372 14.49 5.21 16.38
C GLY A 372 14.71 4.54 15.02
N GLY A 373 13.69 3.89 14.47
CA GLY A 373 13.72 3.38 13.10
C GLY A 373 13.89 4.49 12.05
N VAL A 374 13.37 5.69 12.29
CA VAL A 374 13.51 6.86 11.39
C VAL A 374 14.88 7.55 11.53
N ASN A 375 15.47 7.56 12.74
CA ASN A 375 16.75 8.24 13.01
C ASN A 375 18.00 7.47 12.56
N LEU A 376 17.88 6.22 12.13
CA LEU A 376 19.00 5.46 11.54
C LEU A 376 19.44 5.97 10.16
N TYR A 377 18.93 7.13 9.72
CA TYR A 377 18.99 7.60 8.34
C TYR A 377 19.85 8.84 8.16
N GLU A 378 21.06 8.85 8.74
CA GLU A 378 22.13 9.67 8.18
C GLU A 378 22.49 9.07 6.81
N ILE A 379 21.85 9.56 5.77
CA ILE A 379 22.25 9.29 4.39
C ILE A 379 23.61 9.98 4.24
N GLU A 380 24.69 9.22 4.24
CA GLU A 380 25.96 9.73 3.71
C GLU A 380 25.70 10.13 2.24
N VAL A 381 25.75 11.44 2.00
CA VAL A 381 25.56 12.07 0.69
C VAL A 381 26.82 11.93 -0.15
#